data_59b7261abc72a4f4086b56c724a2788f
#
_entry.id   59b7261abc72a4f4086b56c724a2788f
#
_cell.length_a   1.000
_cell.length_b   1.000
_cell.length_c   1.000
_cell.angle_alpha   90.00
_cell.angle_beta   90.00
_cell.angle_gamma   90.00
#
_symmetry.space_group_name_H-M   'P 1'
#
loop_
_entity.id
_entity.type
_entity.pdbx_description
1 polymer ?
#
loop_
_entity_poly.entity_id
_entity_poly.type
_entity_poly.pdbx_seq_one_letter_code
_entity_poly.pdbx_strand_id
1 'polypeptide(L)'
;YAKITAKTIIDIGGGSESSGANAYFYDAAEGLLASTILLLAEFGDKNERHIVSVFKLIQDLLAKAQPDSKAKAKTYSSELMEKLPPEHKAKWLAGAALNTAEQTMMSVMSTALSRLNSFLDTEMEQMLCFGTAIDAEKFCTEKSAIFIVLPEEDVSKYFMVSLLIQQLYREILAIADENGGKLKNRVMFY
;
A
#
# COMPACT_ATOMS: atom_id res chain seq x y z
N TYR A 1 -4.71 8.67 -2.80
CA TYR A 1 -4.94 7.26 -2.37
C TYR A 1 -3.62 6.59 -1.94
N ALA A 2 -2.62 6.37 -2.81
CA ALA A 2 -1.40 5.60 -2.51
C ALA A 2 -0.72 5.99 -1.18
N LYS A 3 -0.50 7.30 -0.95
CA LYS A 3 0.11 7.79 0.29
C LYS A 3 -0.71 7.45 1.55
N ILE A 4 -2.03 7.53 1.45
CA ILE A 4 -2.89 7.28 2.60
C ILE A 4 -2.94 5.78 2.91
N THR A 5 -3.03 4.94 1.88
CA THR A 5 -2.95 3.48 2.03
C THR A 5 -1.61 3.06 2.65
N ALA A 6 -0.50 3.62 2.14
CA ALA A 6 0.82 3.36 2.69
C ALA A 6 0.93 3.75 4.17
N LYS A 7 0.43 4.94 4.53
CA LYS A 7 0.40 5.39 5.92
C LYS A 7 -0.40 4.44 6.80
N THR A 8 -1.61 4.06 6.38
CA THR A 8 -2.44 3.12 7.15
C THR A 8 -1.71 1.79 7.37
N ILE A 9 -1.01 1.27 6.36
CA ILE A 9 -0.23 0.03 6.46
C ILE A 9 0.91 0.17 7.47
N ILE A 10 1.62 1.28 7.45
CA ILE A 10 2.72 1.54 8.41
C ILE A 10 2.19 1.66 9.83
N ASP A 11 1.05 2.29 10.02
CA ASP A 11 0.45 2.53 11.34
C ASP A 11 -0.16 1.26 11.98
N ILE A 12 -0.48 0.21 11.20
CA ILE A 12 -1.09 -1.04 11.67
C ILE A 12 -0.30 -1.73 12.79
N GLY A 13 1.00 -1.60 12.81
CA GLY A 13 1.85 -2.33 13.77
C GLY A 13 2.17 -1.60 15.07
N GLY A 14 1.41 -0.57 15.45
CA GLY A 14 1.61 0.18 16.70
C GLY A 14 2.15 1.59 16.46
N GLY A 15 1.29 2.47 15.97
CA GLY A 15 1.62 3.85 15.60
C GLY A 15 2.02 4.81 16.73
N SER A 16 2.24 4.33 17.95
CA SER A 16 2.78 5.18 19.02
C SER A 16 4.29 5.16 19.12
N GLU A 17 4.98 4.29 18.40
CA GLU A 17 6.44 4.19 18.40
C GLU A 17 7.13 5.07 17.33
N SER A 18 6.37 5.85 16.57
CA SER A 18 6.93 6.83 15.61
C SER A 18 7.62 8.03 16.27
N SER A 19 7.64 8.08 17.60
CA SER A 19 8.36 9.08 18.40
C SER A 19 9.69 8.50 18.86
N GLY A 20 10.77 8.75 18.13
CA GLY A 20 12.08 8.34 18.58
C GLY A 20 13.07 8.09 17.44
N ALA A 21 14.18 7.43 17.74
CA ALA A 21 15.27 7.13 16.80
C ALA A 21 14.83 6.33 15.55
N ASN A 22 13.71 5.63 15.62
CA ASN A 22 13.18 4.81 14.54
C ASN A 22 12.16 5.54 13.63
N ALA A 23 11.72 6.75 13.98
CA ALA A 23 10.72 7.51 13.20
C ALA A 23 11.11 7.64 11.73
N TYR A 24 12.38 7.93 11.46
CA TYR A 24 12.91 8.04 10.11
C TYR A 24 12.65 6.78 9.26
N PHE A 25 12.83 5.59 9.81
CA PHE A 25 12.65 4.34 9.06
C PHE A 25 11.20 4.12 8.69
N TYR A 26 10.25 4.48 9.56
CA TYR A 26 8.83 4.39 9.29
C TYR A 26 8.37 5.41 8.25
N ASP A 27 8.82 6.66 8.36
CA ASP A 27 8.51 7.71 7.39
C ASP A 27 9.07 7.37 5.99
N ALA A 28 10.31 6.90 5.93
CA ALA A 28 10.93 6.49 4.69
C ALA A 28 10.26 5.23 4.09
N ALA A 29 9.83 4.27 4.93
CA ALA A 29 9.08 3.10 4.51
C ALA A 29 7.68 3.47 4.00
N GLU A 30 6.99 4.44 4.63
CA GLU A 30 5.73 4.98 4.12
C GLU A 30 5.91 5.56 2.71
N GLY A 31 6.95 6.38 2.50
CA GLY A 31 7.26 6.95 1.20
C GLY A 31 7.55 5.88 0.14
N LEU A 32 8.33 4.87 0.49
CA LEU A 32 8.63 3.74 -0.40
C LEU A 32 7.38 2.94 -0.76
N LEU A 33 6.54 2.61 0.22
CA LEU A 33 5.26 1.94 0.00
C LEU A 33 4.33 2.75 -0.89
N ALA A 34 4.20 4.05 -0.63
CA ALA A 34 3.38 4.94 -1.45
C ALA A 34 3.87 4.99 -2.90
N SER A 35 5.19 5.01 -3.11
CA SER A 35 5.82 4.95 -4.42
C SER A 35 5.51 3.66 -5.16
N THR A 36 5.68 2.51 -4.50
CA THR A 36 5.45 1.18 -5.11
C THR A 36 3.97 0.95 -5.40
N ILE A 37 3.05 1.37 -4.52
CA ILE A 37 1.61 1.34 -4.78
C ILE A 37 1.25 2.20 -6.00
N LEU A 38 1.82 3.39 -6.11
CA LEU A 38 1.58 4.28 -7.25
C LEU A 38 2.08 3.65 -8.57
N LEU A 39 3.28 3.08 -8.56
CA LEU A 39 3.86 2.41 -9.73
C LEU A 39 2.99 1.24 -10.20
N LEU A 40 2.54 0.39 -9.29
CA LEU A 40 1.66 -0.72 -9.64
C LEU A 40 0.28 -0.26 -10.11
N ALA A 41 -0.25 0.83 -9.56
CA ALA A 41 -1.52 1.40 -9.99
C ALA A 41 -1.44 1.98 -11.42
N GLU A 42 -0.29 2.55 -11.80
CA GLU A 42 -0.10 3.19 -13.10
C GLU A 42 0.36 2.18 -14.18
N PHE A 43 1.31 1.31 -13.85
CA PHE A 43 1.99 0.46 -14.82
C PHE A 43 1.67 -1.03 -14.72
N GLY A 44 1.12 -1.48 -13.58
CA GLY A 44 0.75 -2.88 -13.38
C GLY A 44 -0.47 -3.29 -14.19
N ASP A 45 -0.52 -4.55 -14.60
CA ASP A 45 -1.72 -5.14 -15.19
C ASP A 45 -2.86 -5.22 -14.17
N LYS A 46 -4.11 -5.34 -14.64
CA LYS A 46 -5.28 -5.39 -13.75
C LYS A 46 -5.17 -6.49 -12.67
N ASN A 47 -4.60 -7.63 -13.04
CA ASN A 47 -4.43 -8.77 -12.13
C ASN A 47 -3.23 -8.64 -11.20
N GLU A 48 -2.41 -7.61 -11.37
CA GLU A 48 -1.22 -7.35 -10.55
C GLU A 48 -1.42 -6.19 -9.57
N ARG A 49 -2.54 -5.47 -9.67
CA ARG A 49 -2.83 -4.30 -8.83
C ARG A 49 -3.35 -4.70 -7.46
N HIS A 50 -2.57 -5.46 -6.71
CA HIS A 50 -2.89 -5.91 -5.35
C HIS A 50 -1.68 -5.85 -4.43
N ILE A 51 -1.92 -5.94 -3.12
CA ILE A 51 -0.90 -5.71 -2.10
C ILE A 51 0.24 -6.74 -2.13
N VAL A 52 -0.04 -7.98 -2.55
CA VAL A 52 0.99 -9.01 -2.69
C VAL A 52 1.99 -8.65 -3.79
N SER A 53 1.54 -8.00 -4.87
CA SER A 53 2.45 -7.47 -5.90
C SER A 53 3.30 -6.31 -5.39
N VAL A 54 2.77 -5.48 -4.48
CA VAL A 54 3.58 -4.46 -3.79
C VAL A 54 4.70 -5.12 -3.00
N PHE A 55 4.40 -6.18 -2.24
CA PHE A 55 5.39 -6.94 -1.49
C PHE A 55 6.48 -7.52 -2.42
N LYS A 56 6.07 -8.21 -3.48
CA LYS A 56 7.00 -8.79 -4.46
C LYS A 56 7.87 -7.71 -5.11
N LEU A 57 7.28 -6.59 -5.51
CA LEU A 57 8.04 -5.50 -6.11
C LEU A 57 9.11 -4.95 -5.15
N ILE A 58 8.79 -4.73 -3.87
CA ILE A 58 9.77 -4.27 -2.88
C ILE A 58 10.85 -5.34 -2.67
N GLN A 59 10.49 -6.61 -2.63
CA GLN A 59 11.43 -7.72 -2.51
C GLN A 59 12.39 -7.80 -3.71
N ASP A 60 11.88 -7.61 -4.92
CA ASP A 60 12.69 -7.59 -6.15
C ASP A 60 13.60 -6.35 -6.20
N LEU A 61 13.13 -5.21 -5.70
CA LEU A 61 13.95 -4.00 -5.59
C LEU A 61 15.12 -4.15 -4.61
N LEU A 62 14.99 -5.04 -3.61
CA LEU A 62 16.08 -5.43 -2.70
C LEU A 62 17.10 -6.36 -3.36
N ALA A 63 16.67 -7.15 -4.35
CA ALA A 63 17.57 -8.05 -5.05
C ALA A 63 18.64 -7.22 -5.76
N LYS A 64 19.91 -7.53 -5.51
CA LYS A 64 21.02 -6.89 -6.22
C LYS A 64 21.04 -7.40 -7.67
N ALA A 65 21.07 -6.47 -8.61
CA ALA A 65 21.45 -6.84 -9.96
C ALA A 65 22.80 -7.57 -9.89
N GLN A 66 22.89 -8.78 -10.45
CA GLN A 66 24.14 -9.55 -10.43
C GLN A 66 25.23 -8.73 -11.08
N PRO A 67 26.39 -8.54 -10.43
CA PRO A 67 27.46 -7.74 -11.01
C PRO A 67 28.07 -8.51 -12.17
N ASP A 68 27.80 -8.12 -13.38
CA ASP A 68 28.74 -8.36 -14.48
C ASP A 68 29.97 -7.51 -14.19
N SER A 69 31.01 -8.20 -13.75
CA SER A 69 32.40 -7.79 -13.53
C SER A 69 32.71 -6.30 -13.74
N LYS A 70 32.99 -5.55 -12.66
CA LYS A 70 33.63 -4.23 -12.59
C LYS A 70 32.74 -2.97 -12.59
N ALA A 71 31.43 -3.03 -12.79
CA ALA A 71 30.56 -1.89 -12.54
C ALA A 71 30.03 -1.92 -11.09
N LYS A 72 29.89 -0.75 -10.43
CA LYS A 72 29.18 -0.65 -9.15
C LYS A 72 27.81 -1.29 -9.32
N ALA A 73 27.49 -2.29 -8.52
CA ALA A 73 26.20 -2.97 -8.56
C ALA A 73 25.08 -1.92 -8.38
N LYS A 74 24.40 -1.57 -9.47
CA LYS A 74 23.17 -0.79 -9.41
C LYS A 74 22.10 -1.72 -8.83
N THR A 75 21.31 -1.19 -7.91
CA THR A 75 20.11 -1.90 -7.44
C THR A 75 19.02 -1.78 -8.49
N TYR A 76 18.14 -2.78 -8.59
CA TYR A 76 16.97 -2.70 -9.48
C TYR A 76 16.11 -1.46 -9.21
N SER A 77 16.10 -0.97 -7.95
CA SER A 77 15.43 0.27 -7.58
C SER A 77 15.97 1.49 -8.32
N SER A 78 17.29 1.63 -8.43
CA SER A 78 17.90 2.75 -9.16
C SER A 78 17.60 2.67 -10.66
N GLU A 79 17.67 1.49 -11.24
CA GLU A 79 17.37 1.29 -12.67
C GLU A 79 15.91 1.57 -13.00
N LEU A 80 14.97 1.12 -12.14
CA LEU A 80 13.55 1.41 -12.30
C LEU A 80 13.28 2.92 -12.23
N MET A 81 13.88 3.60 -11.25
CA MET A 81 13.68 5.03 -11.09
C MET A 81 14.32 5.85 -12.21
N GLU A 82 15.44 5.40 -12.78
CA GLU A 82 16.06 6.06 -13.95
C GLU A 82 15.15 6.04 -15.18
N LYS A 83 14.35 4.99 -15.37
CA LYS A 83 13.41 4.86 -16.50
C LYS A 83 12.19 5.78 -16.39
N LEU A 84 11.86 6.27 -15.20
CA LEU A 84 10.72 7.15 -14.99
C LEU A 84 11.08 8.61 -15.37
N PRO A 85 10.12 9.42 -15.82
CA PRO A 85 10.30 10.85 -16.02
C PRO A 85 10.83 11.54 -14.75
N PRO A 86 11.64 12.61 -14.84
CA PRO A 86 12.15 13.34 -13.68
C PRO A 86 11.06 13.86 -12.74
N GLU A 87 9.95 14.28 -13.31
CA GLU A 87 8.78 14.85 -12.60
C GLU A 87 7.85 13.77 -11.98
N HIS A 88 8.18 12.49 -12.13
CA HIS A 88 7.29 11.42 -11.69
C HIS A 88 7.16 11.38 -10.18
N LYS A 89 5.92 11.39 -9.66
CA LYS A 89 5.62 11.43 -8.22
C LYS A 89 6.21 10.26 -7.43
N ALA A 90 6.33 9.08 -8.06
CA ALA A 90 6.95 7.92 -7.42
C ALA A 90 8.40 8.20 -7.00
N LYS A 91 9.18 8.96 -7.80
CA LYS A 91 10.55 9.37 -7.43
C LYS A 91 10.57 10.23 -6.17
N TRP A 92 9.64 11.17 -6.08
CA TRP A 92 9.57 12.08 -4.93
C TRP A 92 9.16 11.34 -3.66
N LEU A 93 8.19 10.43 -3.78
CA LEU A 93 7.72 9.61 -2.65
C LEU A 93 8.83 8.68 -2.12
N ALA A 94 9.58 8.03 -3.00
CA ALA A 94 10.66 7.14 -2.61
C ALA A 94 11.97 7.87 -2.25
N GLY A 95 12.05 9.19 -2.45
CA GLY A 95 13.29 9.97 -2.33
C GLY A 95 13.98 9.81 -0.99
N ALA A 96 13.25 9.80 0.11
CA ALA A 96 13.81 9.60 1.45
C ALA A 96 14.46 8.22 1.63
N ALA A 97 13.93 7.19 1.00
CA ALA A 97 14.48 5.83 1.05
C ALA A 97 15.68 5.65 0.10
N LEU A 98 15.56 6.16 -1.14
CA LEU A 98 16.53 5.88 -2.21
C LEU A 98 17.79 6.75 -2.15
N ASN A 99 17.72 7.93 -1.53
CA ASN A 99 18.85 8.87 -1.40
C ASN A 99 19.67 8.64 -0.12
N THR A 100 19.64 7.45 0.45
CA THR A 100 20.38 7.07 1.66
C THR A 100 21.51 6.10 1.36
N ALA A 101 22.35 5.85 2.37
CA ALA A 101 23.35 4.79 2.28
C ALA A 101 22.66 3.43 2.07
N GLU A 102 23.30 2.53 1.34
CA GLU A 102 22.76 1.19 1.00
C GLU A 102 22.22 0.44 2.22
N GLN A 103 22.96 0.45 3.32
CA GLN A 103 22.55 -0.21 4.56
C GLN A 103 21.26 0.40 5.15
N THR A 104 21.12 1.72 5.09
CA THR A 104 19.91 2.41 5.55
C THR A 104 18.73 2.08 4.65
N MET A 105 18.93 2.07 3.33
CA MET A 105 17.91 1.67 2.36
C MET A 105 17.41 0.24 2.61
N MET A 106 18.33 -0.70 2.86
CA MET A 106 17.96 -2.08 3.22
C MET A 106 17.11 -2.14 4.50
N SER A 107 17.42 -1.32 5.51
CA SER A 107 16.64 -1.25 6.74
C SER A 107 15.24 -0.68 6.50
N VAL A 108 15.11 0.36 5.67
CA VAL A 108 13.81 0.94 5.27
C VAL A 108 12.96 -0.09 4.53
N MET A 109 13.55 -0.78 3.56
CA MET A 109 12.85 -1.83 2.80
C MET A 109 12.43 -3.01 3.69
N SER A 110 13.29 -3.43 4.60
CA SER A 110 12.98 -4.47 5.60
C SER A 110 11.82 -4.04 6.51
N THR A 111 11.78 -2.77 6.91
CA THR A 111 10.66 -2.21 7.67
C THR A 111 9.36 -2.26 6.86
N ALA A 112 9.38 -1.86 5.60
CA ALA A 112 8.21 -1.92 4.71
C ALA A 112 7.72 -3.37 4.53
N LEU A 113 8.62 -4.32 4.26
CA LEU A 113 8.29 -5.74 4.12
C LEU A 113 7.72 -6.34 5.40
N SER A 114 8.27 -5.98 6.56
CA SER A 114 7.75 -6.43 7.87
C SER A 114 6.29 -6.01 8.06
N ARG A 115 5.91 -4.80 7.65
CA ARG A 115 4.51 -4.33 7.72
C ARG A 115 3.62 -5.04 6.72
N LEU A 116 4.14 -5.39 5.55
CA LEU A 116 3.40 -6.12 4.52
C LEU A 116 3.21 -7.61 4.83
N ASN A 117 4.02 -8.19 5.73
CA ASN A 117 3.90 -9.61 6.09
C ASN A 117 2.50 -9.98 6.61
N SER A 118 1.80 -9.04 7.25
CA SER A 118 0.42 -9.26 7.72
C SER A 118 -0.57 -9.55 6.60
N PHE A 119 -0.22 -9.25 5.34
CA PHE A 119 -1.05 -9.52 4.15
C PHE A 119 -0.71 -10.83 3.44
N LEU A 120 0.33 -11.55 3.89
CA LEU A 120 0.84 -12.77 3.25
C LEU A 120 0.26 -14.06 3.84
N ASP A 121 -0.85 -13.98 4.54
CA ASP A 121 -1.63 -15.13 4.92
C ASP A 121 -2.46 -15.63 3.73
N THR A 122 -2.55 -16.95 3.55
CA THR A 122 -3.21 -17.57 2.39
C THR A 122 -4.67 -17.11 2.21
N GLU A 123 -5.41 -16.94 3.31
CA GLU A 123 -6.79 -16.45 3.26
C GLU A 123 -6.85 -14.99 2.81
N MET A 124 -5.93 -14.16 3.33
CA MET A 124 -5.82 -12.76 2.95
C MET A 124 -5.40 -12.60 1.50
N GLU A 125 -4.44 -13.38 1.03
CA GLU A 125 -4.04 -13.40 -0.39
C GLU A 125 -5.22 -13.74 -1.30
N GLN A 126 -6.02 -14.74 -0.94
CA GLN A 126 -7.22 -15.11 -1.71
C GLN A 126 -8.24 -13.97 -1.76
N MET A 127 -8.42 -13.25 -0.67
CA MET A 127 -9.36 -12.12 -0.63
C MET A 127 -8.86 -10.90 -1.42
N LEU A 128 -7.56 -10.64 -1.41
CA LEU A 128 -6.97 -9.41 -1.94
C LEU A 128 -6.48 -9.52 -3.39
N CYS A 129 -6.15 -10.74 -3.85
CA CYS A 129 -5.64 -10.96 -5.21
C CYS A 129 -6.74 -11.21 -6.23
N PHE A 130 -7.95 -11.56 -5.80
CA PHE A 130 -9.07 -11.79 -6.69
C PHE A 130 -10.04 -10.60 -6.70
N GLY A 131 -10.83 -10.48 -7.76
CA GLY A 131 -11.76 -9.39 -7.92
C GLY A 131 -12.74 -9.28 -6.75
N THR A 132 -12.93 -8.08 -6.24
CA THR A 132 -13.87 -7.81 -5.16
C THR A 132 -15.31 -7.74 -5.67
N ALA A 133 -16.25 -8.28 -4.88
CA ALA A 133 -17.67 -8.08 -5.08
C ALA A 133 -18.18 -6.74 -4.47
N ILE A 134 -17.34 -6.05 -3.70
CA ILE A 134 -17.68 -4.78 -3.06
C ILE A 134 -17.39 -3.64 -4.03
N ASP A 135 -18.47 -2.97 -4.43
CA ASP A 135 -18.47 -1.82 -5.32
C ASP A 135 -19.17 -0.66 -4.61
N ALA A 136 -18.43 0.42 -4.37
CA ALA A 136 -18.93 1.57 -3.63
C ALA A 136 -20.07 2.29 -4.36
N GLU A 137 -20.01 2.39 -5.69
CA GLU A 137 -21.07 3.01 -6.49
C GLU A 137 -22.37 2.21 -6.39
N LYS A 138 -22.31 0.89 -6.54
CA LYS A 138 -23.43 -0.02 -6.33
C LYS A 138 -23.98 0.10 -4.92
N PHE A 139 -23.11 0.13 -3.91
CA PHE A 139 -23.48 0.24 -2.52
C PHE A 139 -24.23 1.55 -2.21
N CYS A 140 -23.87 2.65 -2.88
CA CYS A 140 -24.52 3.95 -2.74
C CYS A 140 -25.86 4.07 -3.50
N THR A 141 -26.05 3.29 -4.57
CA THR A 141 -27.19 3.40 -5.46
C THR A 141 -28.28 2.33 -5.25
N GLU A 142 -27.90 1.15 -4.79
CA GLU A 142 -28.77 0.02 -4.56
C GLU A 142 -29.01 -0.20 -3.04
N LYS A 143 -30.16 -0.80 -2.68
CA LYS A 143 -30.40 -1.24 -1.31
C LYS A 143 -29.63 -2.53 -1.05
N SER A 144 -28.56 -2.41 -0.29
CA SER A 144 -27.63 -3.51 -0.01
C SER A 144 -27.12 -3.44 1.42
N ALA A 145 -26.57 -4.54 1.92
CA ALA A 145 -25.88 -4.61 3.20
C ALA A 145 -24.58 -5.39 3.04
N ILE A 146 -23.53 -4.90 3.66
CA ILE A 146 -22.23 -5.58 3.73
C ILE A 146 -22.07 -6.09 5.16
N PHE A 147 -21.92 -7.41 5.31
CA PHE A 147 -21.63 -8.06 6.58
C PHE A 147 -20.15 -8.42 6.61
N ILE A 148 -19.43 -7.91 7.60
CA ILE A 148 -18.02 -8.21 7.80
C ILE A 148 -17.94 -9.15 9.00
N VAL A 149 -17.53 -10.39 8.73
CA VAL A 149 -17.38 -11.42 9.77
C VAL A 149 -15.89 -11.59 10.04
N LEU A 150 -15.53 -11.43 11.31
CA LEU A 150 -14.14 -11.56 11.78
C LEU A 150 -14.01 -12.77 12.68
N PRO A 151 -12.90 -13.50 12.62
CA PRO A 151 -12.62 -14.55 13.59
C PRO A 151 -12.36 -13.92 14.96
N GLU A 152 -13.04 -14.41 16.00
CA GLU A 152 -12.82 -13.93 17.38
C GLU A 152 -11.44 -14.31 17.91
N GLU A 153 -10.89 -15.40 17.40
CA GLU A 153 -9.63 -15.99 17.83
C GLU A 153 -8.38 -15.27 17.26
N ASP A 154 -8.54 -14.52 16.14
CA ASP A 154 -7.43 -13.92 15.41
C ASP A 154 -7.60 -12.41 15.20
N VAL A 155 -7.20 -11.66 16.21
CA VAL A 155 -7.21 -10.19 16.17
C VAL A 155 -6.23 -9.61 15.14
N SER A 156 -5.29 -10.43 14.64
CA SER A 156 -4.31 -9.98 13.64
C SER A 156 -4.96 -9.53 12.33
N LYS A 157 -6.17 -10.00 12.03
CA LYS A 157 -6.94 -9.67 10.81
C LYS A 157 -7.82 -8.42 10.94
N TYR A 158 -7.94 -7.85 12.14
CA TYR A 158 -8.82 -6.69 12.38
C TYR A 158 -8.39 -5.44 11.64
N PHE A 159 -7.09 -5.31 11.33
CA PHE A 159 -6.59 -4.19 10.55
C PHE A 159 -7.19 -4.14 9.13
N MET A 160 -7.52 -5.31 8.54
CA MET A 160 -8.15 -5.36 7.22
C MET A 160 -9.51 -4.70 7.20
N VAL A 161 -10.28 -4.85 8.27
CA VAL A 161 -11.58 -4.17 8.40
C VAL A 161 -11.38 -2.67 8.45
N SER A 162 -10.38 -2.21 9.18
CA SER A 162 -10.03 -0.78 9.24
C SER A 162 -9.66 -0.23 7.86
N LEU A 163 -8.86 -0.97 7.09
CA LEU A 163 -8.52 -0.61 5.71
C LEU A 163 -9.75 -0.59 4.80
N LEU A 164 -10.58 -1.63 4.85
CA LEU A 164 -11.80 -1.74 4.05
C LEU A 164 -12.77 -0.59 4.35
N ILE A 165 -13.05 -0.34 5.63
CA ILE A 165 -13.95 0.74 6.05
C ILE A 165 -13.39 2.10 5.62
N GLN A 166 -12.09 2.35 5.79
CA GLN A 166 -11.46 3.60 5.35
C GLN A 166 -11.59 3.81 3.84
N GLN A 167 -11.31 2.78 3.05
CA GLN A 167 -11.40 2.88 1.59
C GLN A 167 -12.85 3.08 1.16
N LEU A 168 -13.77 2.25 1.64
CA LEU A 168 -15.18 2.36 1.32
C LEU A 168 -15.75 3.73 1.71
N TYR A 169 -15.42 4.23 2.90
CA TYR A 169 -15.87 5.55 3.35
C TYR A 169 -15.38 6.68 2.42
N ARG A 170 -14.14 6.62 1.97
CA ARG A 170 -13.59 7.63 1.03
C ARG A 170 -14.23 7.59 -0.33
N GLU A 171 -14.45 6.38 -0.86
CA GLU A 171 -15.13 6.23 -2.14
C GLU A 171 -16.57 6.74 -2.06
N ILE A 172 -17.27 6.45 -0.95
CA ILE A 172 -18.61 6.99 -0.69
C ILE A 172 -18.61 8.52 -0.64
N LEU A 173 -17.62 9.14 0.01
CA LEU A 173 -17.49 10.60 0.03
C LEU A 173 -17.20 11.17 -1.35
N ALA A 174 -16.32 10.54 -2.14
CA ALA A 174 -16.03 10.97 -3.51
C ALA A 174 -17.30 10.91 -4.40
N ILE A 175 -18.07 9.82 -4.29
CA ILE A 175 -19.35 9.68 -4.99
C ILE A 175 -20.35 10.77 -4.55
N ALA A 176 -20.40 11.10 -3.26
CA ALA A 176 -21.24 12.16 -2.75
C ALA A 176 -20.84 13.53 -3.33
N ASP A 177 -19.53 13.82 -3.38
CA ASP A 177 -19.00 15.08 -3.91
C ASP A 177 -19.34 15.23 -5.41
N GLU A 178 -19.19 14.16 -6.20
CA GLU A 178 -19.56 14.13 -7.61
C GLU A 178 -21.08 14.35 -7.82
N ASN A 179 -21.90 13.96 -6.86
CA ASN A 179 -23.35 14.14 -6.87
C ASN A 179 -23.83 15.40 -6.12
N GLY A 180 -22.99 16.41 -6.00
CA GLY A 180 -23.35 17.69 -5.38
C GLY A 180 -23.49 17.64 -3.85
N GLY A 181 -22.70 16.81 -3.20
CA GLY A 181 -22.61 16.68 -1.74
C GLY A 181 -23.66 15.77 -1.12
N LYS A 182 -24.35 14.94 -1.92
CA LYS A 182 -25.41 14.05 -1.43
C LYS A 182 -25.34 12.67 -2.09
N LEU A 183 -25.67 11.65 -1.32
CA LEU A 183 -25.88 10.30 -1.84
C LEU A 183 -27.37 10.09 -2.20
N LYS A 184 -27.62 9.22 -3.17
CA LYS A 184 -28.97 8.79 -3.53
C LYS A 184 -29.64 8.04 -2.39
N ASN A 185 -28.92 7.16 -1.72
CA ASN A 185 -29.37 6.39 -0.57
C ASN A 185 -28.56 6.76 0.68
N ARG A 186 -29.18 6.64 1.86
CA ARG A 186 -28.47 6.78 3.12
C ARG A 186 -27.56 5.58 3.34
N VAL A 187 -26.29 5.83 3.62
CA VAL A 187 -25.33 4.82 4.06
C VAL A 187 -25.19 4.89 5.59
N MET A 188 -25.18 3.75 6.24
CA MET A 188 -25.05 3.63 7.69
C MET A 188 -23.96 2.61 8.01
N PHE A 189 -23.13 2.95 8.99
CA PHE A 189 -22.12 2.06 9.58
C PHE A 189 -22.55 1.73 11.01
N TYR A 190 -22.51 0.45 11.35
CA TYR A 190 -22.87 -0.05 12.69
C TYR A 190 -21.68 -0.77 13.34
#